data_58ba27c56efb5b5eb6cd40f07e9c86c1
#
_entry.id   58ba27c56efb5b5eb6cd40f07e9c86c1
#
_cell.length_a   1.000
_cell.length_b   1.000
_cell.length_c   1.000
_cell.angle_alpha   90.00
_cell.angle_beta   90.00
_cell.angle_gamma   90.00
#
_symmetry.space_group_name_H-M   'P 1'
#
loop_
_entity.id
_entity.type
_entity.pdbx_description
1 polymer ?
#
loop_
_entity_poly.entity_id
_entity_poly.type
_entity_poly.pdbx_seq_one_letter_code
_entity_poly.pdbx_strand_id
1 'polypeptide(L)'
;MSVTTSTIADLGRRARAAAPTLAVASTDQKNAALDAAADRILEGNELDLVRGEIEGISANLLDRLRLDGSRLEGMASGLRQVAELPDPVGEVTAAWDRPNGLHISKVRVPLGVVAIIYEMRPNVTSDAFGLCLKSGNVAFLRGSSAALDSNRVIAASIRAAVAGTGLPADALVLVEDVSREAAVEFMQLRESIDCLIPRGGPSLIRSIVDNATVPYVIDGDGNCHVYVDASADLDMAVSILHNAKTHRPSVCNAAESLVVHADVADEFLPVALAALDGVEFVGDGRSRLIAPSIGVAEDDDFATEFLDLKISVRVVNNLDEAIEHVNQAGSGHSEAIVTSDEAAAQRFCKEVDAAAVLVNASTRFVDGEEFGFGAEIGISTQKLHARGPMGLPQLTTEKYVVRGDGQVRA
;
A
#
# COMPACT_ATOMS: atom_id res chain seq x y z
N MET A 1 -22.53 24.43 26.80
CA MET A 1 -22.79 24.54 25.37
C MET A 1 -22.76 23.10 24.83
N SER A 2 -23.88 22.62 24.27
CA SER A 2 -23.94 21.29 23.66
C SER A 2 -22.98 21.29 22.46
N VAL A 3 -21.90 20.52 22.51
CA VAL A 3 -21.06 20.29 21.35
C VAL A 3 -21.89 19.46 20.39
N THR A 4 -22.42 20.09 19.36
CA THR A 4 -23.11 19.38 18.29
C THR A 4 -22.04 18.59 17.54
N THR A 5 -21.99 17.28 17.74
CA THR A 5 -21.10 16.39 17.00
C THR A 5 -21.46 16.48 15.51
N SER A 6 -20.52 16.89 14.66
CA SER A 6 -20.75 16.96 13.21
C SER A 6 -21.07 15.56 12.68
N THR A 7 -22.09 15.44 11.85
CA THR A 7 -22.42 14.18 11.19
C THR A 7 -21.32 13.80 10.19
N ILE A 8 -21.23 12.52 9.80
CA ILE A 8 -20.26 12.06 8.77
C ILE A 8 -20.53 12.76 7.45
N ALA A 9 -21.81 12.98 7.11
CA ALA A 9 -22.19 13.74 5.93
C ALA A 9 -21.73 15.22 6.01
N ASP A 10 -21.77 15.87 7.19
CA ASP A 10 -21.23 17.23 7.38
C ASP A 10 -19.73 17.27 7.17
N LEU A 11 -19.00 16.29 7.72
CA LEU A 11 -17.56 16.14 7.53
C LEU A 11 -17.23 15.93 6.05
N GLY A 12 -18.00 15.09 5.35
CA GLY A 12 -17.86 14.88 3.91
C GLY A 12 -18.06 16.17 3.08
N ARG A 13 -19.07 16.97 3.43
CA ARG A 13 -19.28 18.28 2.78
C ARG A 13 -18.09 19.24 2.99
N ARG A 14 -17.52 19.25 4.19
CA ARG A 14 -16.33 20.07 4.50
C ARG A 14 -15.12 19.62 3.69
N ALA A 15 -14.86 18.31 3.61
CA ALA A 15 -13.82 17.75 2.77
C ALA A 15 -13.99 18.15 1.29
N ARG A 16 -15.20 17.98 0.76
CA ARG A 16 -15.53 18.35 -0.63
C ARG A 16 -15.34 19.86 -0.88
N ALA A 17 -15.69 20.72 0.06
CA ALA A 17 -15.52 22.17 -0.06
C ALA A 17 -14.04 22.60 -0.08
N ALA A 18 -13.14 21.87 0.58
CA ALA A 18 -11.71 22.17 0.59
C ALA A 18 -10.97 21.73 -0.69
N ALA A 19 -11.45 20.67 -1.35
CA ALA A 19 -10.77 20.06 -2.48
C ALA A 19 -10.43 21.02 -3.64
N PRO A 20 -11.31 21.94 -4.09
CA PRO A 20 -10.97 22.87 -5.18
C PRO A 20 -9.79 23.78 -4.86
N THR A 21 -9.64 24.21 -3.61
CA THR A 21 -8.50 25.04 -3.18
C THR A 21 -7.18 24.26 -3.24
N LEU A 22 -7.20 23.02 -2.78
CA LEU A 22 -5.99 22.15 -2.81
C LEU A 22 -5.60 21.78 -4.24
N ALA A 23 -6.57 21.58 -5.11
CA ALA A 23 -6.33 21.20 -6.51
C ALA A 23 -5.55 22.26 -7.31
N VAL A 24 -5.56 23.52 -6.85
CA VAL A 24 -4.86 24.64 -7.50
C VAL A 24 -3.73 25.21 -6.62
N ALA A 25 -3.48 24.65 -5.46
CA ALA A 25 -2.41 25.05 -4.56
C ALA A 25 -1.05 24.85 -5.25
N SER A 26 -0.16 25.83 -5.12
CA SER A 26 1.19 25.73 -5.66
C SER A 26 2.03 24.70 -4.88
N THR A 27 3.07 24.16 -5.50
CA THR A 27 4.03 23.27 -4.85
C THR A 27 4.61 23.92 -3.58
N ASP A 28 4.96 25.21 -3.63
CA ASP A 28 5.50 25.93 -2.47
C ASP A 28 4.51 26.00 -1.31
N GLN A 29 3.22 26.24 -1.60
CA GLN A 29 2.17 26.26 -0.57
C GLN A 29 1.99 24.87 0.08
N LYS A 30 2.01 23.80 -0.72
CA LYS A 30 1.91 22.42 -0.23
C LYS A 30 3.13 22.07 0.62
N ASN A 31 4.34 22.39 0.15
CA ASN A 31 5.58 22.13 0.88
C ASN A 31 5.62 22.89 2.21
N ALA A 32 5.29 24.19 2.21
CA ALA A 32 5.22 24.97 3.44
C ALA A 32 4.21 24.40 4.46
N ALA A 33 3.10 23.83 4.00
CA ALA A 33 2.12 23.20 4.87
C ALA A 33 2.61 21.84 5.42
N LEU A 34 3.37 21.07 4.63
CA LEU A 34 4.00 19.82 5.07
C LEU A 34 5.08 20.10 6.11
N ASP A 35 5.95 21.06 5.88
CA ASP A 35 6.99 21.46 6.83
C ASP A 35 6.39 21.98 8.14
N ALA A 36 5.38 22.85 8.05
CA ALA A 36 4.68 23.35 9.24
C ALA A 36 3.95 22.22 10.01
N ALA A 37 3.43 21.20 9.33
CA ALA A 37 2.84 20.04 9.96
C ALA A 37 3.91 19.18 10.64
N ALA A 38 5.05 18.95 9.99
CA ALA A 38 6.18 18.22 10.56
C ALA A 38 6.69 18.85 11.87
N ASP A 39 6.78 20.20 11.91
CA ASP A 39 7.27 20.96 13.07
C ASP A 39 6.27 20.94 14.24
N ARG A 40 5.03 20.51 14.01
CA ARG A 40 3.94 20.55 15.02
C ARG A 40 3.35 19.21 15.39
N ILE A 41 3.89 18.08 14.89
CA ILE A 41 3.41 16.76 15.31
C ILE A 41 3.62 16.62 16.83
N LEU A 42 2.50 16.40 17.54
CA LEU A 42 2.46 16.30 19.00
C LEU A 42 2.07 14.87 19.42
N GLU A 43 2.54 14.48 20.59
CA GLU A 43 2.25 13.22 21.23
C GLU A 43 0.91 13.27 21.99
N GLY A 44 0.11 12.20 21.88
CA GLY A 44 -1.17 12.03 22.58
C GLY A 44 -1.51 10.54 22.75
N ASN A 45 -0.49 9.69 22.83
CA ASN A 45 -0.59 8.24 22.67
C ASN A 45 -0.87 7.46 23.97
N GLU A 46 -0.60 8.04 25.15
CA GLU A 46 -0.69 7.34 26.44
C GLU A 46 -2.08 6.75 26.70
N LEU A 47 -3.16 7.49 26.38
CA LEU A 47 -4.53 7.02 26.61
C LEU A 47 -4.88 5.80 25.77
N ASP A 48 -4.39 5.75 24.53
CA ASP A 48 -4.62 4.62 23.64
C ASP A 48 -3.85 3.38 24.08
N LEU A 49 -2.61 3.55 24.56
CA LEU A 49 -1.80 2.44 25.09
C LEU A 49 -2.43 1.84 26.35
N VAL A 50 -2.85 2.67 27.31
CA VAL A 50 -3.55 2.22 28.53
C VAL A 50 -4.84 1.50 28.19
N ARG A 51 -5.63 2.02 27.26
CA ARG A 51 -6.85 1.37 26.78
C ARG A 51 -6.55 0.00 26.14
N GLY A 52 -5.54 -0.06 25.27
CA GLY A 52 -5.14 -1.29 24.61
C GLY A 52 -4.67 -2.38 25.58
N GLU A 53 -3.95 -2.01 26.64
CA GLU A 53 -3.57 -2.94 27.70
C GLU A 53 -4.79 -3.47 28.47
N ILE A 54 -5.75 -2.61 28.81
CA ILE A 54 -6.99 -2.98 29.48
C ILE A 54 -7.84 -3.93 28.60
N GLU A 55 -7.92 -3.67 27.31
CA GLU A 55 -8.66 -4.47 26.33
C GLU A 55 -7.94 -5.77 25.95
N GLY A 56 -6.72 -6.00 26.44
CA GLY A 56 -5.96 -7.23 26.18
C GLY A 56 -5.41 -7.34 24.78
N ILE A 57 -5.11 -6.22 24.12
CA ILE A 57 -4.48 -6.17 22.81
C ILE A 57 -3.09 -6.82 22.89
N SER A 58 -2.74 -7.64 21.90
CA SER A 58 -1.44 -8.35 21.88
C SER A 58 -0.26 -7.37 21.86
N ALA A 59 0.89 -7.79 22.43
CA ALA A 59 2.09 -6.97 22.53
C ALA A 59 2.55 -6.43 21.16
N ASN A 60 2.44 -7.22 20.08
CA ASN A 60 2.78 -6.81 18.73
C ASN A 60 1.86 -5.70 18.19
N LEU A 61 0.58 -5.73 18.55
CA LEU A 61 -0.39 -4.71 18.17
C LEU A 61 -0.26 -3.45 19.02
N LEU A 62 0.06 -3.60 20.32
CA LEU A 62 0.41 -2.47 21.20
C LEU A 62 1.67 -1.76 20.73
N ASP A 63 2.68 -2.50 20.24
CA ASP A 63 3.86 -1.90 19.66
C ASP A 63 3.55 -1.09 18.38
N ARG A 64 2.64 -1.57 17.54
CA ARG A 64 2.16 -0.79 16.35
C ARG A 64 1.44 0.49 16.73
N LEU A 65 0.77 0.50 17.90
CA LEU A 65 0.02 1.65 18.40
C LEU A 65 0.94 2.69 19.07
N ARG A 66 2.09 2.27 19.61
CA ARG A 66 3.01 3.11 20.37
C ARG A 66 3.59 4.24 19.52
N LEU A 67 3.56 5.46 20.05
CA LEU A 67 4.29 6.63 19.53
C LEU A 67 5.27 7.09 20.62
N ASP A 68 6.54 6.94 20.39
CA ASP A 68 7.62 7.53 21.19
C ASP A 68 8.29 8.66 20.40
N GLY A 69 9.25 9.35 21.03
CA GLY A 69 9.93 10.47 20.39
C GLY A 69 10.61 10.09 19.07
N SER A 70 11.13 8.87 18.93
CA SER A 70 11.74 8.38 17.69
C SER A 70 10.71 8.18 16.57
N ARG A 71 9.54 7.64 16.90
CA ARG A 71 8.45 7.44 15.93
C ARG A 71 7.82 8.76 15.52
N LEU A 72 7.68 9.72 16.44
CA LEU A 72 7.22 11.07 16.11
C LEU A 72 8.21 11.80 15.18
N GLU A 73 9.52 11.68 15.43
CA GLU A 73 10.54 12.23 14.52
C GLU A 73 10.50 11.51 13.16
N GLY A 74 10.25 10.20 13.12
CA GLY A 74 10.03 9.45 11.88
C GLY A 74 8.83 9.99 11.08
N MET A 75 7.70 10.30 11.75
CA MET A 75 6.53 10.91 11.11
C MET A 75 6.84 12.31 10.56
N ALA A 76 7.55 13.14 11.34
CA ALA A 76 7.96 14.47 10.90
C ALA A 76 8.94 14.40 9.70
N SER A 77 9.90 13.48 9.77
CA SER A 77 10.84 13.22 8.67
C SER A 77 10.13 12.76 7.40
N GLY A 78 9.13 11.87 7.53
CA GLY A 78 8.30 11.42 6.42
C GLY A 78 7.54 12.56 5.73
N LEU A 79 6.98 13.51 6.48
CA LEU A 79 6.33 14.69 5.91
C LEU A 79 7.33 15.58 5.15
N ARG A 80 8.53 15.81 5.69
CA ARG A 80 9.59 16.57 5.01
C ARG A 80 10.05 15.86 3.74
N GLN A 81 10.23 14.53 3.79
CA GLN A 81 10.55 13.72 2.62
C GLN A 81 9.48 13.88 1.53
N VAL A 82 8.20 13.82 1.87
CA VAL A 82 7.10 14.05 0.91
C VAL A 82 7.13 15.46 0.35
N ALA A 83 7.52 16.49 1.15
CA ALA A 83 7.68 17.85 0.66
C ALA A 83 8.77 17.98 -0.42
N GLU A 84 9.83 17.17 -0.33
CA GLU A 84 10.94 17.15 -1.31
C GLU A 84 10.60 16.41 -2.60
N LEU A 85 9.60 15.51 -2.59
CA LEU A 85 9.20 14.76 -3.78
C LEU A 85 8.69 15.70 -4.91
N PRO A 86 8.85 15.31 -6.18
CA PRO A 86 8.24 16.01 -7.30
C PRO A 86 6.72 16.11 -7.15
N ASP A 87 6.16 17.28 -7.38
CA ASP A 87 4.71 17.50 -7.39
C ASP A 87 4.11 16.92 -8.68
N PRO A 88 3.21 15.93 -8.60
CA PRO A 88 2.64 15.33 -9.80
C PRO A 88 1.57 16.21 -10.47
N VAL A 89 1.02 17.20 -9.76
CA VAL A 89 -0.09 18.01 -10.28
C VAL A 89 0.40 18.96 -11.36
N GLY A 90 -0.19 18.87 -12.54
CA GLY A 90 0.20 19.68 -13.70
C GLY A 90 1.22 18.99 -14.62
N GLU A 91 1.75 17.83 -14.25
CA GLU A 91 2.62 17.05 -15.12
C GLU A 91 1.89 16.70 -16.43
N VAL A 92 2.57 16.94 -17.57
CA VAL A 92 2.09 16.53 -18.90
C VAL A 92 2.58 15.12 -19.20
N THR A 93 1.70 14.13 -19.10
CA THR A 93 2.04 12.70 -19.28
C THR A 93 2.08 12.30 -20.76
N ALA A 94 1.35 12.99 -21.62
CA ALA A 94 1.38 12.82 -23.07
C ALA A 94 0.90 14.08 -23.79
N ALA A 95 1.45 14.34 -24.97
CA ALA A 95 1.00 15.44 -25.84
C ALA A 95 1.14 15.04 -27.33
N TRP A 96 0.19 15.48 -28.16
CA TRP A 96 0.23 15.24 -29.62
C TRP A 96 -0.60 16.27 -30.39
N ASP A 97 -0.26 16.44 -31.65
CA ASP A 97 -0.98 17.28 -32.58
C ASP A 97 -1.94 16.46 -33.46
N ARG A 98 -3.04 17.08 -33.84
CA ARG A 98 -3.98 16.50 -34.81
C ARG A 98 -3.85 17.16 -36.18
N PRO A 99 -4.16 16.44 -37.27
CA PRO A 99 -4.07 17.02 -38.62
C PRO A 99 -4.92 18.28 -38.84
N ASN A 100 -5.96 18.49 -38.02
CA ASN A 100 -6.81 19.68 -38.08
C ASN A 100 -6.26 20.87 -37.25
N GLY A 101 -5.03 20.75 -36.72
CA GLY A 101 -4.36 21.83 -35.96
C GLY A 101 -4.68 21.85 -34.44
N LEU A 102 -5.45 20.90 -33.93
CA LEU A 102 -5.64 20.80 -32.47
C LEU A 102 -4.38 20.25 -31.81
N HIS A 103 -3.92 20.91 -30.75
CA HIS A 103 -2.91 20.40 -29.82
C HIS A 103 -3.60 19.79 -28.60
N ILE A 104 -3.32 18.53 -28.30
CA ILE A 104 -3.95 17.79 -27.19
C ILE A 104 -2.86 17.39 -26.19
N SER A 105 -3.08 17.66 -24.91
CA SER A 105 -2.22 17.22 -23.82
C SER A 105 -3.02 16.45 -22.80
N LYS A 106 -2.41 15.43 -22.20
CA LYS A 106 -2.87 14.79 -20.96
C LYS A 106 -2.13 15.40 -19.82
N VAL A 107 -2.85 15.88 -18.82
CA VAL A 107 -2.29 16.59 -17.66
C VAL A 107 -2.79 15.94 -16.38
N ARG A 108 -1.90 15.64 -15.44
CA ARG A 108 -2.26 15.11 -14.13
C ARG A 108 -3.02 16.14 -13.31
N VAL A 109 -4.07 15.68 -12.67
CA VAL A 109 -4.89 16.46 -11.72
C VAL A 109 -5.19 15.61 -10.49
N PRO A 110 -5.44 16.22 -9.32
CA PRO A 110 -5.85 15.47 -8.13
C PRO A 110 -7.10 14.62 -8.36
N LEU A 111 -7.25 13.52 -7.60
CA LEU A 111 -8.50 12.77 -7.51
C LEU A 111 -9.60 13.64 -6.88
N GLY A 112 -9.26 14.38 -5.83
CA GLY A 112 -10.18 15.25 -5.09
C GLY A 112 -10.20 14.96 -3.59
N VAL A 113 -11.17 14.19 -3.11
CA VAL A 113 -11.24 13.72 -1.71
C VAL A 113 -10.85 12.26 -1.65
N VAL A 114 -9.71 11.97 -1.04
CA VAL A 114 -9.23 10.61 -0.80
C VAL A 114 -9.60 10.20 0.62
N ALA A 115 -10.49 9.23 0.73
CA ALA A 115 -10.91 8.65 1.98
C ALA A 115 -9.99 7.49 2.37
N ILE A 116 -9.57 7.41 3.64
CA ILE A 116 -8.71 6.34 4.12
C ILE A 116 -9.26 5.78 5.41
N ILE A 117 -9.51 4.46 5.43
CA ILE A 117 -9.86 3.71 6.64
C ILE A 117 -8.64 2.90 7.06
N TYR A 118 -8.21 3.06 8.33
CA TYR A 118 -7.00 2.41 8.82
C TYR A 118 -7.13 1.89 10.25
N GLU A 119 -6.35 0.85 10.55
CA GLU A 119 -6.37 0.13 11.82
C GLU A 119 -5.03 0.30 12.54
N MET A 120 -5.10 0.57 13.88
CA MET A 120 -3.98 0.50 14.84
C MET A 120 -2.62 1.08 14.36
N ARG A 121 -2.65 2.14 13.55
CA ARG A 121 -1.45 2.75 12.97
C ARG A 121 -1.59 4.27 13.01
N PRO A 122 -1.35 4.94 14.16
CA PRO A 122 -1.55 6.39 14.26
C PRO A 122 -0.65 7.20 13.31
N ASN A 123 0.52 6.68 12.92
CA ASN A 123 1.38 7.28 11.90
C ASN A 123 0.69 7.44 10.55
N VAL A 124 -0.27 6.57 10.20
CA VAL A 124 -1.01 6.69 8.93
C VAL A 124 -1.75 8.03 8.83
N THR A 125 -2.10 8.65 9.96
CA THR A 125 -2.72 9.99 9.96
C THR A 125 -1.82 11.04 9.31
N SER A 126 -0.52 11.04 9.60
CA SER A 126 0.45 11.95 8.98
C SER A 126 0.85 11.52 7.57
N ASP A 127 1.08 10.22 7.35
CA ASP A 127 1.56 9.70 6.08
C ASP A 127 0.49 9.92 4.98
N ALA A 128 -0.76 9.55 5.30
CA ALA A 128 -1.90 9.77 4.41
C ALA A 128 -2.15 11.25 4.13
N PHE A 129 -2.05 12.11 5.16
CA PHE A 129 -2.17 13.55 4.97
C PHE A 129 -1.07 14.07 4.04
N GLY A 130 0.18 13.69 4.27
CA GLY A 130 1.32 14.14 3.48
C GLY A 130 1.16 13.82 2.00
N LEU A 131 0.87 12.56 1.69
CA LEU A 131 0.67 12.10 0.31
C LEU A 131 -0.55 12.76 -0.35
N CYS A 132 -1.67 12.87 0.36
CA CYS A 132 -2.87 13.53 -0.15
C CYS A 132 -2.62 15.00 -0.44
N LEU A 133 -2.03 15.75 0.50
CA LEU A 133 -1.76 17.17 0.32
C LEU A 133 -0.79 17.43 -0.83
N LYS A 134 0.32 16.68 -0.91
CA LYS A 134 1.31 16.86 -1.99
C LYS A 134 0.71 16.58 -3.36
N SER A 135 -0.18 15.60 -3.48
CA SER A 135 -0.91 15.30 -4.71
C SER A 135 -2.17 16.16 -4.92
N GLY A 136 -2.39 17.20 -4.09
CA GLY A 136 -3.49 18.17 -4.23
C GLY A 136 -4.85 17.68 -3.76
N ASN A 137 -4.91 16.60 -2.98
CA ASN A 137 -6.13 16.00 -2.47
C ASN A 137 -6.41 16.40 -1.01
N VAL A 138 -7.68 16.26 -0.62
CA VAL A 138 -8.09 16.24 0.79
C VAL A 138 -7.88 14.84 1.35
N ALA A 139 -7.27 14.74 2.53
CA ALA A 139 -7.21 13.52 3.33
C ALA A 139 -8.46 13.42 4.21
N PHE A 140 -9.38 12.49 3.90
CA PHE A 140 -10.58 12.24 4.69
C PHE A 140 -10.43 10.91 5.44
N LEU A 141 -10.12 10.98 6.72
CA LEU A 141 -9.55 9.89 7.49
C LEU A 141 -10.52 9.30 8.49
N ARG A 142 -10.51 7.97 8.65
CA ARG A 142 -11.19 7.23 9.69
C ARG A 142 -10.29 6.16 10.26
N GLY A 143 -9.79 6.38 11.48
CA GLY A 143 -9.02 5.40 12.24
C GLY A 143 -9.90 4.42 13.02
N SER A 144 -9.26 3.43 13.66
CA SER A 144 -9.92 2.54 14.62
C SER A 144 -10.07 3.18 15.99
N SER A 145 -10.93 2.60 16.83
CA SER A 145 -11.10 3.00 18.24
C SER A 145 -9.80 2.92 19.05
N ALA A 146 -8.95 1.96 18.73
CA ALA A 146 -7.70 1.72 19.46
C ALA A 146 -6.70 2.88 19.37
N ALA A 147 -6.75 3.69 18.28
CA ALA A 147 -5.83 4.81 18.03
C ALA A 147 -6.54 6.18 18.03
N LEU A 148 -7.76 6.28 18.56
CA LEU A 148 -8.59 7.46 18.37
C LEU A 148 -7.99 8.72 18.99
N ASP A 149 -7.47 8.65 20.20
CA ASP A 149 -6.94 9.82 20.89
C ASP A 149 -5.63 10.30 20.25
N SER A 150 -4.76 9.38 19.85
CA SER A 150 -3.57 9.69 19.06
C SER A 150 -3.94 10.36 17.74
N ASN A 151 -4.89 9.80 17.00
CA ASN A 151 -5.34 10.35 15.71
C ASN A 151 -5.93 11.76 15.86
N ARG A 152 -6.70 12.02 16.93
CA ARG A 152 -7.25 13.34 17.25
C ARG A 152 -6.17 14.39 17.45
N VAL A 153 -5.16 14.08 18.28
CA VAL A 153 -4.07 15.02 18.59
C VAL A 153 -3.23 15.31 17.35
N ILE A 154 -2.86 14.26 16.60
CA ILE A 154 -2.11 14.41 15.33
C ILE A 154 -2.91 15.24 14.32
N ALA A 155 -4.17 14.90 14.11
CA ALA A 155 -5.02 15.62 13.15
C ALA A 155 -5.23 17.08 13.56
N ALA A 156 -5.48 17.39 14.85
CA ALA A 156 -5.62 18.74 15.33
C ALA A 156 -4.34 19.57 15.15
N SER A 157 -3.19 18.98 15.41
CA SER A 157 -1.88 19.58 15.23
C SER A 157 -1.60 19.93 13.76
N ILE A 158 -1.81 18.97 12.86
CA ILE A 158 -1.67 19.14 11.41
C ILE A 158 -2.63 20.22 10.89
N ARG A 159 -3.90 20.17 11.26
CA ARG A 159 -4.92 21.14 10.84
C ARG A 159 -4.57 22.57 11.24
N ALA A 160 -4.06 22.74 12.47
CA ALA A 160 -3.61 24.05 12.95
C ALA A 160 -2.37 24.57 12.18
N ALA A 161 -1.44 23.66 11.85
CA ALA A 161 -0.27 24.00 11.04
C ALA A 161 -0.69 24.45 9.62
N VAL A 162 -1.50 23.68 8.94
CA VAL A 162 -2.01 23.94 7.59
C VAL A 162 -2.75 25.28 7.51
N ALA A 163 -3.63 25.56 8.47
CA ALA A 163 -4.34 26.84 8.52
C ALA A 163 -3.39 28.04 8.62
N GLY A 164 -2.25 27.87 9.29
CA GLY A 164 -1.21 28.90 9.40
C GLY A 164 -0.49 29.24 8.08
N THR A 165 -0.58 28.39 7.06
CA THR A 165 0.02 28.58 5.74
C THR A 165 -0.95 29.16 4.69
N GLY A 166 -2.20 29.42 5.07
CA GLY A 166 -3.22 29.94 4.17
C GLY A 166 -3.98 28.88 3.38
N LEU A 167 -3.67 27.59 3.57
CA LEU A 167 -4.49 26.48 3.06
C LEU A 167 -5.65 26.16 4.01
N PRO A 168 -6.75 25.55 3.52
CA PRO A 168 -7.87 25.21 4.38
C PRO A 168 -7.46 24.13 5.41
N ALA A 169 -7.81 24.32 6.68
CA ALA A 169 -7.62 23.30 7.73
C ALA A 169 -8.30 21.97 7.37
N ASP A 170 -9.35 22.00 6.57
CA ASP A 170 -10.05 20.81 6.06
C ASP A 170 -9.31 20.10 4.91
N ALA A 171 -8.04 20.44 4.66
CA ALA A 171 -7.10 19.58 3.93
C ALA A 171 -6.94 18.20 4.61
N LEU A 172 -7.17 18.14 5.92
CA LEU A 172 -7.34 16.93 6.69
C LEU A 172 -8.66 16.97 7.44
N VAL A 173 -9.52 15.98 7.23
CA VAL A 173 -10.77 15.78 7.97
C VAL A 173 -10.72 14.41 8.63
N LEU A 174 -10.91 14.37 9.97
CA LEU A 174 -10.93 13.13 10.74
C LEU A 174 -12.37 12.81 11.18
N VAL A 175 -12.80 11.57 10.93
CA VAL A 175 -14.03 11.00 11.49
C VAL A 175 -13.73 10.45 12.87
N GLU A 176 -14.38 10.98 13.89
CA GLU A 176 -14.18 10.57 15.28
C GLU A 176 -15.19 9.51 15.75
N ASP A 177 -16.25 9.28 14.98
CA ASP A 177 -17.16 8.18 15.22
C ASP A 177 -16.56 6.86 14.72
N VAL A 178 -16.20 6.01 15.67
CA VAL A 178 -15.55 4.72 15.43
C VAL A 178 -16.54 3.55 15.33
N SER A 179 -17.87 3.81 15.39
CA SER A 179 -18.89 2.78 15.25
C SER A 179 -18.85 2.09 13.88
N ARG A 180 -19.38 0.88 13.80
CA ARG A 180 -19.46 0.14 12.53
C ARG A 180 -20.45 0.80 11.56
N GLU A 181 -21.52 1.34 12.08
CA GLU A 181 -22.54 2.10 11.34
C GLU A 181 -21.92 3.31 10.67
N ALA A 182 -21.08 4.05 11.40
CA ALA A 182 -20.33 5.19 10.89
C ALA A 182 -19.33 4.76 9.79
N ALA A 183 -18.72 3.57 9.90
CA ALA A 183 -17.85 3.06 8.84
C ALA A 183 -18.62 2.79 7.56
N VAL A 184 -19.79 2.18 7.64
CA VAL A 184 -20.64 1.91 6.47
C VAL A 184 -21.14 3.23 5.85
N GLU A 185 -21.62 4.20 6.66
CA GLU A 185 -22.00 5.51 6.17
C GLU A 185 -20.86 6.20 5.43
N PHE A 186 -19.64 6.15 6.01
CA PHE A 186 -18.43 6.71 5.39
C PHE A 186 -18.15 6.11 4.01
N MET A 187 -18.24 4.79 3.87
CA MET A 187 -18.02 4.06 2.60
C MET A 187 -19.08 4.36 1.54
N GLN A 188 -20.17 5.06 1.91
CA GLN A 188 -21.32 5.35 1.03
C GLN A 188 -21.46 6.80 0.65
N LEU A 189 -20.55 7.68 1.08
CA LEU A 189 -20.58 9.13 0.82
C LEU A 189 -20.20 9.48 -0.64
N ARG A 190 -20.98 9.03 -1.61
CA ARG A 190 -20.72 9.23 -3.06
C ARG A 190 -20.52 10.69 -3.47
N GLU A 191 -21.24 11.61 -2.84
CA GLU A 191 -21.16 13.04 -3.17
C GLU A 191 -19.90 13.70 -2.61
N SER A 192 -19.19 13.03 -1.69
CA SER A 192 -18.08 13.62 -0.95
C SER A 192 -16.74 12.94 -1.20
N ILE A 193 -16.71 11.67 -1.59
CA ILE A 193 -15.49 10.85 -1.71
C ILE A 193 -15.27 10.47 -3.17
N ASP A 194 -14.06 10.71 -3.66
CA ASP A 194 -13.64 10.34 -5.02
C ASP A 194 -12.92 8.99 -5.06
N CYS A 195 -12.19 8.63 -4.00
CA CYS A 195 -11.49 7.35 -3.88
C CYS A 195 -11.39 6.95 -2.41
N LEU A 196 -11.62 5.68 -2.10
CA LEU A 196 -11.45 5.08 -0.78
C LEU A 196 -10.28 4.10 -0.81
N ILE A 197 -9.37 4.19 0.16
CA ILE A 197 -8.21 3.32 0.31
C ILE A 197 -8.22 2.71 1.72
N PRO A 198 -8.33 1.39 1.87
CA PRO A 198 -8.18 0.72 3.17
C PRO A 198 -6.71 0.54 3.55
N ARG A 199 -6.45 0.56 4.87
CA ARG A 199 -5.17 0.18 5.48
C ARG A 199 -5.45 -0.71 6.71
N GLY A 200 -5.76 -1.97 6.46
CA GLY A 200 -6.13 -2.93 7.51
C GLY A 200 -6.19 -4.36 6.99
N GLY A 201 -6.62 -5.27 7.85
CA GLY A 201 -6.64 -6.70 7.54
C GLY A 201 -7.82 -7.14 6.65
N PRO A 202 -7.88 -8.46 6.33
CA PRO A 202 -8.88 -9.03 5.41
C PRO A 202 -10.33 -8.75 5.78
N SER A 203 -10.63 -8.57 7.07
CA SER A 203 -11.99 -8.25 7.54
C SER A 203 -12.44 -6.85 7.11
N LEU A 204 -11.53 -5.87 7.11
CA LEU A 204 -11.81 -4.52 6.63
C LEU A 204 -11.99 -4.53 5.10
N ILE A 205 -11.11 -5.22 4.38
CA ILE A 205 -11.21 -5.35 2.91
C ILE A 205 -12.57 -5.95 2.54
N ARG A 206 -12.97 -7.04 3.17
CA ARG A 206 -14.28 -7.69 2.96
C ARG A 206 -15.44 -6.74 3.22
N SER A 207 -15.37 -5.98 4.33
CA SER A 207 -16.40 -4.99 4.67
C SER A 207 -16.52 -3.90 3.59
N ILE A 208 -15.42 -3.48 2.99
CA ILE A 208 -15.42 -2.48 1.90
C ILE A 208 -16.03 -3.06 0.63
N VAL A 209 -15.61 -4.27 0.23
CA VAL A 209 -16.17 -4.95 -0.95
C VAL A 209 -17.69 -5.13 -0.83
N ASP A 210 -18.18 -5.45 0.37
CA ASP A 210 -19.60 -5.72 0.62
C ASP A 210 -20.45 -4.43 0.76
N ASN A 211 -19.88 -3.32 1.24
CA ASN A 211 -20.66 -2.15 1.65
C ASN A 211 -20.34 -0.86 0.89
N ALA A 212 -19.14 -0.74 0.30
CA ALA A 212 -18.75 0.53 -0.33
C ALA A 212 -19.55 0.80 -1.60
N THR A 213 -20.03 2.05 -1.72
CA THR A 213 -20.65 2.55 -2.94
C THR A 213 -19.83 3.65 -3.61
N VAL A 214 -18.74 4.08 -2.98
CA VAL A 214 -17.73 4.96 -3.55
C VAL A 214 -16.67 4.13 -4.30
N PRO A 215 -15.96 4.70 -5.28
CA PRO A 215 -14.80 4.04 -5.89
C PRO A 215 -13.75 3.71 -4.83
N TYR A 216 -13.12 2.54 -4.91
CA TYR A 216 -12.06 2.16 -3.98
C TYR A 216 -10.89 1.46 -4.68
N VAL A 217 -9.72 1.60 -4.08
CA VAL A 217 -8.51 0.83 -4.44
C VAL A 217 -8.08 0.07 -3.20
N ILE A 218 -8.12 -1.25 -3.27
CA ILE A 218 -7.75 -2.11 -2.15
C ILE A 218 -6.29 -2.54 -2.24
N ASP A 219 -5.66 -2.55 -1.09
CA ASP A 219 -4.41 -3.23 -0.81
C ASP A 219 -4.71 -4.74 -0.77
N GLY A 220 -3.97 -5.53 -1.53
CA GLY A 220 -4.20 -6.98 -1.60
C GLY A 220 -3.44 -7.73 -0.52
N ASP A 221 -3.90 -8.95 -0.20
CA ASP A 221 -3.11 -9.91 0.58
C ASP A 221 -1.81 -10.22 -0.19
N GLY A 222 -0.74 -10.50 0.53
CA GLY A 222 0.60 -10.69 -0.05
C GLY A 222 1.05 -12.15 -0.05
N ASN A 223 0.30 -13.10 -0.66
CA ASN A 223 0.85 -14.42 -0.91
C ASN A 223 1.87 -14.39 -2.05
N CYS A 224 3.10 -13.97 -1.71
CA CYS A 224 4.18 -13.77 -2.67
C CYS A 224 5.01 -15.04 -2.88
N HIS A 225 5.39 -15.33 -4.13
CA HIS A 225 6.18 -16.52 -4.47
C HIS A 225 7.63 -16.16 -4.81
N VAL A 226 8.52 -17.09 -4.48
CA VAL A 226 9.87 -17.17 -5.06
C VAL A 226 9.97 -18.49 -5.82
N TYR A 227 10.08 -18.43 -7.14
CA TYR A 227 10.33 -19.59 -7.99
C TYR A 227 11.82 -19.75 -8.28
N VAL A 228 12.37 -20.92 -7.96
CA VAL A 228 13.74 -21.31 -8.25
C VAL A 228 13.73 -22.22 -9.49
N ASP A 229 14.17 -21.68 -10.60
CA ASP A 229 14.18 -22.34 -11.91
C ASP A 229 15.31 -23.37 -12.05
N ALA A 230 15.20 -24.26 -13.05
CA ALA A 230 16.22 -25.28 -13.34
C ALA A 230 17.63 -24.70 -13.57
N SER A 231 17.71 -23.48 -14.09
CA SER A 231 18.97 -22.79 -14.39
C SER A 231 19.37 -21.78 -13.32
N ALA A 232 18.76 -21.82 -12.14
CA ALA A 232 19.04 -20.87 -11.08
C ALA A 232 20.48 -21.01 -10.53
N ASP A 233 21.09 -19.88 -10.20
CA ASP A 233 22.21 -19.84 -9.27
C ASP A 233 21.67 -20.11 -7.86
N LEU A 234 22.04 -21.24 -7.26
CA LEU A 234 21.44 -21.70 -6.01
C LEU A 234 21.88 -20.85 -4.80
N ASP A 235 23.07 -20.29 -4.80
CA ASP A 235 23.55 -19.39 -3.73
C ASP A 235 22.75 -18.07 -3.78
N MET A 236 22.51 -17.54 -4.98
CA MET A 236 21.64 -16.38 -5.19
C MET A 236 20.21 -16.70 -4.74
N ALA A 237 19.68 -17.87 -5.09
CA ALA A 237 18.32 -18.27 -4.72
C ALA A 237 18.14 -18.35 -3.20
N VAL A 238 19.12 -18.92 -2.48
CA VAL A 238 19.12 -18.96 -1.01
C VAL A 238 19.14 -17.56 -0.42
N SER A 239 20.01 -16.67 -0.94
CA SER A 239 20.14 -15.29 -0.46
C SER A 239 18.83 -14.50 -0.67
N ILE A 240 18.20 -14.63 -1.84
CA ILE A 240 16.92 -13.99 -2.17
C ILE A 240 15.82 -14.53 -1.26
N LEU A 241 15.69 -15.85 -1.12
CA LEU A 241 14.66 -16.48 -0.30
C LEU A 241 14.80 -16.09 1.17
N HIS A 242 16.04 -16.12 1.69
CA HIS A 242 16.33 -15.72 3.07
C HIS A 242 15.89 -14.27 3.31
N ASN A 243 16.30 -13.32 2.45
CA ASN A 243 15.87 -11.92 2.58
C ASN A 243 14.35 -11.79 2.43
N ALA A 244 13.75 -12.44 1.43
CA ALA A 244 12.32 -12.35 1.15
C ALA A 244 11.45 -12.83 2.32
N LYS A 245 11.90 -13.88 3.06
CA LYS A 245 11.12 -14.42 4.19
C LYS A 245 11.48 -13.85 5.55
N THR A 246 12.77 -13.58 5.82
CA THR A 246 13.22 -13.31 7.20
C THR A 246 13.45 -11.83 7.50
N HIS A 247 13.66 -10.98 6.49
CA HIS A 247 13.91 -9.55 6.71
C HIS A 247 12.75 -8.87 7.49
N ARG A 248 11.51 -9.17 7.11
CA ARG A 248 10.31 -8.71 7.83
C ARG A 248 9.12 -9.61 7.46
N PRO A 249 8.86 -10.69 8.19
CA PRO A 249 7.87 -11.70 7.78
C PRO A 249 6.42 -11.20 7.82
N SER A 250 6.12 -10.15 8.61
CA SER A 250 4.75 -9.64 8.83
C SER A 250 4.32 -8.54 7.85
N VAL A 251 4.88 -8.49 6.64
CA VAL A 251 4.50 -7.50 5.59
C VAL A 251 4.10 -8.20 4.29
N CYS A 252 3.24 -7.57 3.51
CA CYS A 252 2.59 -8.14 2.33
C CYS A 252 3.54 -8.51 1.17
N ASN A 253 4.76 -7.99 1.13
CA ASN A 253 5.77 -8.34 0.14
C ASN A 253 6.80 -9.37 0.64
N ALA A 254 6.59 -9.97 1.83
CA ALA A 254 7.39 -11.11 2.29
C ALA A 254 7.01 -12.36 1.48
N ALA A 255 7.98 -13.27 1.24
CA ALA A 255 7.68 -14.53 0.58
C ALA A 255 6.84 -15.44 1.50
N GLU A 256 5.76 -15.99 0.96
CA GLU A 256 4.87 -16.93 1.64
C GLU A 256 4.90 -18.32 0.98
N SER A 257 5.33 -18.36 -0.28
CA SER A 257 5.43 -19.59 -1.07
C SER A 257 6.77 -19.71 -1.78
N LEU A 258 7.38 -20.88 -1.68
CA LEU A 258 8.57 -21.31 -2.40
C LEU A 258 8.18 -22.34 -3.45
N VAL A 259 8.45 -22.06 -4.72
CA VAL A 259 8.27 -23.00 -5.84
C VAL A 259 9.65 -23.41 -6.36
N VAL A 260 9.92 -24.70 -6.51
CA VAL A 260 11.25 -25.19 -6.89
C VAL A 260 11.15 -26.14 -8.09
N HIS A 261 11.98 -25.92 -9.11
CA HIS A 261 12.09 -26.85 -10.23
C HIS A 261 12.68 -28.19 -9.77
N ALA A 262 12.11 -29.28 -10.25
CA ALA A 262 12.51 -30.64 -9.86
C ALA A 262 13.98 -30.95 -10.05
N ASP A 263 14.60 -30.42 -11.10
CA ASP A 263 16.01 -30.69 -11.44
C ASP A 263 17.01 -30.11 -10.43
N VAL A 264 16.59 -29.11 -9.64
CA VAL A 264 17.44 -28.48 -8.62
C VAL A 264 16.94 -28.71 -7.20
N ALA A 265 15.75 -29.29 -7.02
CA ALA A 265 15.10 -29.42 -5.73
C ALA A 265 15.92 -30.26 -4.73
N ASP A 266 16.55 -31.37 -5.19
CA ASP A 266 17.37 -32.27 -4.34
C ASP A 266 18.60 -31.54 -3.76
N GLU A 267 19.20 -30.62 -4.50
CA GLU A 267 20.33 -29.82 -4.08
C GLU A 267 19.92 -28.59 -3.27
N PHE A 268 18.89 -27.89 -3.75
CA PHE A 268 18.46 -26.59 -3.20
C PHE A 268 17.74 -26.70 -1.85
N LEU A 269 16.75 -27.61 -1.71
CA LEU A 269 15.91 -27.64 -0.52
C LEU A 269 16.68 -27.88 0.78
N PRO A 270 17.64 -28.80 0.86
CA PRO A 270 18.44 -29.00 2.09
C PRO A 270 19.23 -27.74 2.49
N VAL A 271 19.80 -27.02 1.50
CA VAL A 271 20.57 -25.79 1.74
C VAL A 271 19.65 -24.66 2.17
N ALA A 272 18.50 -24.51 1.53
CA ALA A 272 17.50 -23.49 1.88
C ALA A 272 16.96 -23.68 3.31
N LEU A 273 16.64 -24.91 3.70
CA LEU A 273 16.19 -25.21 5.07
C LEU A 273 17.26 -24.89 6.11
N ALA A 274 18.52 -25.19 5.81
CA ALA A 274 19.63 -24.88 6.72
C ALA A 274 19.89 -23.36 6.84
N ALA A 275 19.69 -22.62 5.75
CA ALA A 275 19.89 -21.18 5.72
C ALA A 275 18.74 -20.38 6.40
N LEU A 276 17.52 -20.92 6.41
CA LEU A 276 16.34 -20.28 7.00
C LEU A 276 16.00 -20.93 8.36
N ASP A 277 16.99 -21.03 9.25
CA ASP A 277 16.77 -21.55 10.61
C ASP A 277 15.68 -20.74 11.34
N GLY A 278 14.78 -21.46 12.00
CA GLY A 278 13.61 -20.86 12.68
C GLY A 278 12.39 -20.61 11.78
N VAL A 279 12.46 -20.87 10.47
CA VAL A 279 11.30 -20.83 9.58
C VAL A 279 10.63 -22.22 9.53
N GLU A 280 9.33 -22.26 9.73
CA GLU A 280 8.50 -23.46 9.51
C GLU A 280 8.27 -23.65 8.01
N PHE A 281 8.67 -24.82 7.49
CA PHE A 281 8.37 -25.21 6.11
C PHE A 281 7.24 -26.23 6.10
N VAL A 282 6.21 -26.01 5.29
CA VAL A 282 5.15 -26.96 4.97
C VAL A 282 5.13 -27.20 3.47
N GLY A 283 4.94 -28.44 3.01
CA GLY A 283 5.11 -28.69 1.58
C GLY A 283 4.38 -29.91 1.05
N ASP A 284 4.43 -30.04 -0.28
CA ASP A 284 3.86 -31.14 -1.01
C ASP A 284 4.58 -32.48 -0.76
N GLY A 285 4.03 -33.56 -1.30
CA GLY A 285 4.63 -34.89 -1.13
C GLY A 285 6.04 -35.02 -1.69
N ARG A 286 6.39 -34.27 -2.74
CA ARG A 286 7.71 -34.31 -3.39
C ARG A 286 8.77 -33.57 -2.56
N SER A 287 8.46 -32.37 -2.09
CA SER A 287 9.37 -31.61 -1.24
C SER A 287 9.70 -32.35 0.05
N ARG A 288 8.69 -33.03 0.64
CA ARG A 288 8.86 -33.85 1.85
C ARG A 288 9.63 -35.14 1.64
N LEU A 289 9.62 -35.72 0.44
CA LEU A 289 10.49 -36.87 0.10
C LEU A 289 11.94 -36.44 0.02
N ILE A 290 12.23 -35.24 -0.48
CA ILE A 290 13.56 -34.66 -0.59
C ILE A 290 14.07 -34.23 0.79
N ALA A 291 13.24 -33.54 1.55
CA ALA A 291 13.59 -33.00 2.86
C ALA A 291 12.50 -33.39 3.89
N PRO A 292 12.67 -34.50 4.64
CA PRO A 292 11.68 -35.03 5.56
C PRO A 292 11.32 -34.12 6.76
N SER A 293 12.10 -33.08 7.01
CA SER A 293 11.81 -32.05 8.02
C SER A 293 10.71 -31.07 7.59
N ILE A 294 10.36 -31.03 6.31
CA ILE A 294 9.23 -30.25 5.80
C ILE A 294 7.92 -30.89 6.30
N GLY A 295 7.06 -30.09 6.95
CA GLY A 295 5.74 -30.50 7.40
C GLY A 295 4.79 -30.78 6.25
N VAL A 296 3.62 -31.34 6.56
CA VAL A 296 2.56 -31.54 5.55
C VAL A 296 1.87 -30.21 5.29
N ALA A 297 1.79 -29.77 4.02
CA ALA A 297 0.94 -28.66 3.63
C ALA A 297 -0.50 -29.15 3.44
N GLU A 298 -1.45 -28.38 3.95
CA GLU A 298 -2.86 -28.45 3.53
C GLU A 298 -3.03 -27.70 2.21
N ASP A 299 -4.11 -27.95 1.47
CA ASP A 299 -4.34 -27.30 0.17
C ASP A 299 -4.39 -25.77 0.28
N ASP A 300 -4.95 -25.25 1.37
CA ASP A 300 -5.05 -23.80 1.64
C ASP A 300 -3.70 -23.16 2.00
N ASP A 301 -2.70 -23.92 2.47
CA ASP A 301 -1.37 -23.38 2.82
C ASP A 301 -0.68 -22.76 1.60
N PHE A 302 -0.94 -23.24 0.38
CA PHE A 302 -0.35 -22.70 -0.84
C PHE A 302 -0.95 -21.35 -1.27
N ALA A 303 -2.12 -21.00 -0.75
CA ALA A 303 -2.82 -19.74 -1.03
C ALA A 303 -2.91 -18.82 0.20
N THR A 304 -2.15 -19.13 1.27
CA THR A 304 -2.23 -18.42 2.55
C THR A 304 -1.09 -17.43 2.71
N GLU A 305 -1.43 -16.19 3.06
CA GLU A 305 -0.50 -15.20 3.60
C GLU A 305 -0.33 -15.47 5.10
N PHE A 306 0.79 -16.10 5.49
CA PHE A 306 1.05 -16.49 6.89
C PHE A 306 1.39 -15.30 7.79
N LEU A 307 2.08 -14.29 7.24
CA LEU A 307 2.58 -13.12 7.99
C LEU A 307 3.49 -13.50 9.17
N ASP A 308 4.13 -14.66 9.10
CA ASP A 308 4.96 -15.24 10.15
C ASP A 308 6.17 -15.95 9.52
N LEU A 309 7.05 -16.50 10.34
CA LEU A 309 8.19 -17.33 9.92
C LEU A 309 7.68 -18.74 9.52
N LYS A 310 6.78 -18.77 8.55
CA LYS A 310 6.24 -19.98 7.91
C LYS A 310 6.19 -19.79 6.41
N ILE A 311 6.49 -20.83 5.62
CA ILE A 311 6.49 -20.79 4.16
C ILE A 311 6.01 -22.13 3.59
N SER A 312 5.17 -22.07 2.54
CA SER A 312 4.77 -23.25 1.77
C SER A 312 5.83 -23.61 0.72
N VAL A 313 5.97 -24.90 0.39
CA VAL A 313 6.94 -25.40 -0.59
C VAL A 313 6.28 -26.32 -1.60
N ARG A 314 6.44 -26.03 -2.88
CA ARG A 314 5.97 -26.86 -3.99
C ARG A 314 7.07 -27.19 -4.97
N VAL A 315 7.20 -28.46 -5.36
CA VAL A 315 8.12 -28.91 -6.40
C VAL A 315 7.38 -29.09 -7.72
N VAL A 316 7.85 -28.43 -8.78
CA VAL A 316 7.26 -28.42 -10.12
C VAL A 316 8.20 -29.04 -11.16
N ASN A 317 7.67 -29.56 -12.27
CA ASN A 317 8.49 -30.23 -13.28
C ASN A 317 9.07 -29.29 -14.33
N ASN A 318 8.48 -28.11 -14.49
CA ASN A 318 8.84 -27.15 -15.54
C ASN A 318 8.27 -25.76 -15.22
N LEU A 319 8.67 -24.78 -16.04
CA LEU A 319 8.22 -23.40 -15.93
C LEU A 319 6.69 -23.24 -16.11
N ASP A 320 6.04 -24.08 -16.95
CA ASP A 320 4.60 -24.00 -17.17
C ASP A 320 3.82 -24.30 -15.88
N GLU A 321 4.22 -25.37 -15.17
CA GLU A 321 3.63 -25.71 -13.87
C GLU A 321 3.90 -24.63 -12.80
N ALA A 322 5.10 -23.99 -12.85
CA ALA A 322 5.41 -22.90 -11.94
C ALA A 322 4.49 -21.68 -12.17
N ILE A 323 4.37 -21.24 -13.42
CA ILE A 323 3.51 -20.11 -13.81
C ILE A 323 2.05 -20.41 -13.48
N GLU A 324 1.57 -21.62 -13.77
CA GLU A 324 0.21 -22.05 -13.42
C GLU A 324 -0.03 -21.96 -11.93
N HIS A 325 0.89 -22.51 -11.12
CA HIS A 325 0.79 -22.48 -9.67
C HIS A 325 0.76 -21.05 -9.12
N VAL A 326 1.72 -20.20 -9.54
CA VAL A 326 1.80 -18.81 -9.11
C VAL A 326 0.54 -18.03 -9.46
N ASN A 327 -0.01 -18.22 -10.66
CA ASN A 327 -1.24 -17.55 -11.08
C ASN A 327 -2.50 -18.05 -10.36
N GLN A 328 -2.52 -19.32 -9.91
CA GLN A 328 -3.67 -19.92 -9.20
C GLN A 328 -3.64 -19.65 -7.70
N ALA A 329 -2.47 -19.75 -7.08
CA ALA A 329 -2.29 -19.63 -5.64
C ALA A 329 -1.90 -18.23 -5.19
N GLY A 330 -1.25 -17.45 -6.05
CA GLY A 330 -0.78 -16.10 -5.76
C GLY A 330 -1.92 -15.10 -5.61
N SER A 331 -1.67 -14.09 -4.80
CA SER A 331 -2.58 -12.95 -4.59
C SER A 331 -2.47 -11.87 -5.70
N GLY A 332 -1.53 -12.04 -6.65
CA GLY A 332 -1.22 -11.05 -7.68
C GLY A 332 -0.42 -9.85 -7.14
N HIS A 333 0.26 -10.00 -6.02
CA HIS A 333 1.02 -8.93 -5.36
C HIS A 333 2.46 -8.85 -5.92
N SER A 334 3.34 -9.76 -5.52
CA SER A 334 4.78 -9.72 -5.88
C SER A 334 5.30 -11.12 -6.10
N GLU A 335 5.80 -11.39 -7.31
CA GLU A 335 6.24 -12.72 -7.70
C GLU A 335 7.68 -12.66 -8.24
N ALA A 336 8.53 -13.56 -7.77
CA ALA A 336 9.93 -13.59 -8.17
C ALA A 336 10.32 -14.92 -8.84
N ILE A 337 11.17 -14.83 -9.86
CA ILE A 337 11.89 -15.96 -10.45
C ILE A 337 13.38 -15.78 -10.24
N VAL A 338 14.06 -16.85 -9.86
CA VAL A 338 15.53 -16.92 -9.86
C VAL A 338 15.98 -17.84 -10.98
N THR A 339 16.66 -17.30 -11.98
CA THR A 339 17.05 -18.02 -13.20
C THR A 339 18.24 -17.36 -13.88
N SER A 340 19.04 -18.13 -14.60
CA SER A 340 20.05 -17.65 -15.57
C SER A 340 19.56 -17.77 -17.02
N ASP A 341 18.39 -18.36 -17.26
CA ASP A 341 17.77 -18.44 -18.59
C ASP A 341 16.89 -17.20 -18.85
N GLU A 342 17.38 -16.35 -19.73
CA GLU A 342 16.67 -15.11 -20.13
C GLU A 342 15.30 -15.41 -20.78
N ALA A 343 15.15 -16.53 -21.50
CA ALA A 343 13.88 -16.91 -22.10
C ALA A 343 12.85 -17.31 -21.01
N ALA A 344 13.28 -18.02 -19.98
CA ALA A 344 12.44 -18.35 -18.83
C ALA A 344 12.04 -17.07 -18.07
N ALA A 345 12.98 -16.15 -17.83
CA ALA A 345 12.72 -14.87 -17.19
C ALA A 345 11.67 -14.05 -17.94
N GLN A 346 11.82 -13.90 -19.26
CA GLN A 346 10.88 -13.15 -20.11
C GLN A 346 9.48 -13.78 -20.13
N ARG A 347 9.40 -15.12 -20.21
CA ARG A 347 8.12 -15.83 -20.14
C ARG A 347 7.44 -15.62 -18.79
N PHE A 348 8.17 -15.79 -17.70
CA PHE A 348 7.64 -15.57 -16.35
C PHE A 348 7.11 -14.15 -16.19
N CYS A 349 7.88 -13.13 -16.59
CA CYS A 349 7.45 -11.73 -16.57
C CYS A 349 6.19 -11.46 -17.42
N LYS A 350 6.02 -12.17 -18.51
CA LYS A 350 4.88 -11.96 -19.42
C LYS A 350 3.63 -12.69 -19.00
N GLU A 351 3.78 -13.89 -18.43
CA GLU A 351 2.69 -14.84 -18.20
C GLU A 351 2.17 -14.83 -16.76
N VAL A 352 2.98 -14.33 -15.80
CA VAL A 352 2.56 -14.16 -14.41
C VAL A 352 1.76 -12.86 -14.25
N ASP A 353 0.54 -12.96 -13.72
CA ASP A 353 -0.38 -11.83 -13.53
C ASP A 353 -0.27 -11.24 -12.14
N ALA A 354 0.81 -10.52 -11.86
CA ALA A 354 1.06 -9.85 -10.60
C ALA A 354 1.28 -8.34 -10.76
N ALA A 355 1.18 -7.60 -9.65
CA ALA A 355 1.46 -6.16 -9.61
C ALA A 355 2.94 -5.87 -9.84
N ALA A 356 3.82 -6.75 -9.33
CA ALA A 356 5.25 -6.71 -9.58
C ALA A 356 5.78 -8.12 -9.86
N VAL A 357 6.61 -8.25 -10.90
CA VAL A 357 7.33 -9.48 -11.23
C VAL A 357 8.81 -9.16 -11.22
N LEU A 358 9.58 -9.94 -10.43
CA LEU A 358 11.00 -9.70 -10.20
C LEU A 358 11.82 -10.84 -10.81
N VAL A 359 12.93 -10.49 -11.41
CA VAL A 359 13.94 -11.46 -11.88
C VAL A 359 15.20 -11.28 -11.06
N ASN A 360 15.65 -12.35 -10.40
CA ASN A 360 16.86 -12.37 -9.60
C ASN A 360 16.91 -11.29 -8.52
N ALA A 361 15.76 -10.99 -7.92
CA ALA A 361 15.63 -9.99 -6.85
C ALA A 361 14.59 -10.44 -5.82
N SER A 362 14.78 -9.99 -4.57
CA SER A 362 13.86 -10.26 -3.47
C SER A 362 12.53 -9.54 -3.64
N THR A 363 11.40 -10.19 -3.31
CA THR A 363 10.08 -9.58 -3.29
C THR A 363 10.00 -8.38 -2.35
N ARG A 364 10.91 -8.28 -1.37
CA ARG A 364 11.03 -7.16 -0.43
C ARG A 364 11.33 -5.81 -1.08
N PHE A 365 11.80 -5.78 -2.33
CA PHE A 365 11.99 -4.55 -3.09
C PHE A 365 10.69 -3.92 -3.59
N VAL A 366 9.56 -4.62 -3.53
CA VAL A 366 8.25 -4.04 -3.94
C VAL A 366 7.74 -3.12 -2.84
N ASP A 367 8.28 -1.93 -2.82
CA ASP A 367 8.09 -0.89 -1.80
C ASP A 367 8.24 0.48 -2.48
N GLY A 368 7.46 1.48 -2.06
CA GLY A 368 7.47 2.79 -2.70
C GLY A 368 8.79 3.56 -2.54
N GLU A 369 9.50 3.37 -1.43
CA GLU A 369 10.82 3.98 -1.24
C GLU A 369 11.86 3.31 -2.12
N GLU A 370 11.91 1.97 -2.12
CA GLU A 370 12.83 1.15 -2.92
C GLU A 370 12.60 1.34 -4.44
N PHE A 371 11.36 1.55 -4.88
CA PHE A 371 11.03 1.87 -6.27
C PHE A 371 11.29 3.33 -6.65
N GLY A 372 11.77 4.15 -5.71
CA GLY A 372 12.09 5.55 -5.96
C GLY A 372 10.88 6.48 -5.98
N PHE A 373 9.72 6.04 -5.47
CA PHE A 373 8.55 6.90 -5.31
C PHE A 373 8.61 7.74 -4.02
N GLY A 374 9.58 7.46 -3.15
CA GLY A 374 9.84 8.16 -1.90
C GLY A 374 8.88 7.85 -0.77
N ALA A 375 7.63 7.57 -1.06
CA ALA A 375 6.61 7.16 -0.09
C ALA A 375 5.43 6.47 -0.80
N GLU A 376 4.68 5.64 -0.07
CA GLU A 376 3.49 4.98 -0.59
C GLU A 376 2.36 4.94 0.42
N ILE A 377 1.12 4.84 -0.06
CA ILE A 377 -0.06 4.65 0.78
C ILE A 377 -0.51 3.19 0.85
N GLY A 378 0.14 2.30 0.13
CA GLY A 378 -0.11 0.86 0.05
C GLY A 378 0.24 0.29 -1.30
N ILE A 379 0.07 -1.02 -1.46
CA ILE A 379 0.40 -1.75 -2.70
C ILE A 379 -0.88 -2.41 -3.22
N SER A 380 -1.40 -1.89 -4.32
CA SER A 380 -2.64 -2.42 -4.90
C SER A 380 -2.38 -3.60 -5.82
N THR A 381 -3.19 -4.65 -5.69
CA THR A 381 -3.24 -5.77 -6.64
C THR A 381 -4.31 -5.61 -7.72
N GLN A 382 -5.15 -4.58 -7.62
CA GLN A 382 -6.20 -4.30 -8.60
C GLN A 382 -5.61 -3.84 -9.94
N LYS A 383 -6.29 -4.18 -11.04
CA LYS A 383 -5.90 -3.75 -12.39
C LYS A 383 -6.44 -2.37 -12.76
N LEU A 384 -7.55 -1.97 -12.15
CA LEU A 384 -8.20 -0.70 -12.43
C LEU A 384 -7.62 0.42 -11.56
N HIS A 385 -7.28 1.54 -12.19
CA HIS A 385 -6.69 2.77 -11.69
C HIS A 385 -5.22 2.61 -11.27
N ALA A 386 -4.90 1.95 -10.13
CA ALA A 386 -3.53 1.78 -9.64
C ALA A 386 -3.23 0.30 -9.39
N ARG A 387 -2.05 -0.15 -9.80
CA ARG A 387 -1.52 -1.49 -9.54
C ARG A 387 -0.05 -1.38 -9.09
N GLY A 388 0.32 -2.09 -8.04
CA GLY A 388 1.63 -1.96 -7.39
C GLY A 388 1.66 -0.87 -6.33
N PRO A 389 2.85 -0.41 -5.90
CA PRO A 389 3.01 0.66 -4.91
C PRO A 389 2.32 1.95 -5.33
N MET A 390 1.50 2.51 -4.43
CA MET A 390 0.71 3.72 -4.69
C MET A 390 1.39 4.94 -4.08
N GLY A 391 2.24 5.60 -4.85
CA GLY A 391 2.86 6.88 -4.52
C GLY A 391 2.01 8.09 -4.96
N LEU A 392 2.65 9.26 -5.07
CA LEU A 392 1.98 10.51 -5.46
C LEU A 392 1.28 10.44 -6.82
N PRO A 393 1.86 9.82 -7.90
CA PRO A 393 1.20 9.75 -9.19
C PRO A 393 -0.11 8.97 -9.16
N GLN A 394 -0.22 7.92 -8.34
CA GLN A 394 -1.42 7.09 -8.22
C GLN A 394 -2.56 7.78 -7.46
N LEU A 395 -2.26 8.86 -6.70
CA LEU A 395 -3.26 9.73 -6.08
C LEU A 395 -3.74 10.85 -7.02
N THR A 396 -3.44 10.73 -8.31
CA THR A 396 -3.87 11.65 -9.37
C THR A 396 -4.64 10.92 -10.45
N THR A 397 -5.36 11.66 -11.27
CA THR A 397 -5.92 11.21 -12.54
C THR A 397 -5.47 12.16 -13.65
N GLU A 398 -5.89 11.91 -14.88
CA GLU A 398 -5.53 12.74 -16.02
C GLU A 398 -6.75 13.42 -16.62
N LYS A 399 -6.60 14.69 -17.02
CA LYS A 399 -7.56 15.38 -17.88
C LYS A 399 -6.94 15.74 -19.21
N TYR A 400 -7.76 15.84 -20.24
CA TYR A 400 -7.34 16.35 -21.53
C TYR A 400 -7.44 17.87 -21.56
N VAL A 401 -6.36 18.54 -21.98
CA VAL A 401 -6.33 19.95 -22.34
C VAL A 401 -6.20 20.05 -23.84
N VAL A 402 -7.20 20.59 -24.50
CA VAL A 402 -7.23 20.75 -25.95
C VAL A 402 -7.13 22.21 -26.30
N ARG A 403 -6.11 22.56 -27.10
CA ARG A 403 -5.91 23.91 -27.62
C ARG A 403 -6.12 23.92 -29.12
N GLY A 404 -6.91 24.87 -29.58
CA GLY A 404 -7.23 25.08 -30.98
C GLY A 404 -7.20 26.56 -31.34
N ASP A 405 -7.45 26.86 -32.62
CA ASP A 405 -7.56 28.18 -33.20
C ASP A 405 -8.87 28.26 -34.02
N GLY A 406 -10.01 27.96 -33.37
CA GLY A 406 -11.34 28.04 -33.98
C GLY A 406 -11.77 26.79 -34.79
N GLN A 407 -11.09 25.65 -34.68
CA GLN A 407 -11.50 24.43 -35.36
C GLN A 407 -12.88 23.96 -34.92
N VAL A 408 -13.71 23.58 -35.89
CA VAL A 408 -15.03 22.98 -35.69
C VAL A 408 -15.04 21.57 -36.27
N ARG A 409 -15.90 20.72 -35.73
CA ARG A 409 -16.14 19.38 -36.25
C ARG A 409 -17.17 19.48 -37.42
N ALA A 410 -16.78 18.96 -38.58
CA ALA A 410 -17.70 18.85 -39.74
C ALA A 410 -18.77 17.78 -39.51
#